data_f0e380a8ca359f1548b46853e8b96b69
#
_entry.id   f0e380a8ca359f1548b46853e8b96b69
#
_cell.length_a   1.000
_cell.length_b   1.000
_cell.length_c   1.000
_cell.angle_alpha   90.00
_cell.angle_beta   90.00
_cell.angle_gamma   90.00
#
_symmetry.space_group_name_H-M   'P 1'
#
loop_
_entity.id
_entity.type
_entity.pdbx_description
1 polymer ?
#
loop_
_entity_poly.entity_id
_entity_poly.type
_entity_poly.pdbx_seq_one_letter_code
_entity_poly.pdbx_strand_id
1 'polypeptide(L)'
;MIEICSELKLLEKYNNCNMKTFHLAEGPGGFIEALTYLRSNNEDQYYGMTLIDGNDYVPGWKKSKTFLENHNNVNIETGSTGNGDLLQKENLLYCYEKYKNTMDLITADGGFDFSIDFNKQELVASKLLFAQVVFALAMQKNGGEFVLKVFDIFTKSTVDILYLLSTLYDSVYIMKPNTSRIANSERYIICKKFVKPKQYDSLMNRIIDNYHQVNTMDYITSIFDFSLNHYFINKLEEYNAILGQQQIENIMYTINLLQSRQKNEKIESHKRNNINKCVMWCAKYRLPHYNDSNINTVSNRFIPDMIKVDENRQCDNSVNMVA
;
A
#
# COMPACT_ATOMS: atom_id res chain seq x y z
N MET A 1 -3.48 -5.99 -2.84
CA MET A 1 -4.16 -6.44 -1.60
C MET A 1 -4.69 -7.87 -1.69
N ILE A 2 -5.43 -8.28 -2.71
CA ILE A 2 -5.96 -9.65 -2.88
C ILE A 2 -4.87 -10.72 -2.76
N GLU A 3 -3.77 -10.55 -3.49
CA GLU A 3 -2.62 -11.47 -3.45
C GLU A 3 -2.03 -11.57 -2.03
N ILE A 4 -1.83 -10.43 -1.34
CA ILE A 4 -1.31 -10.38 0.03
C ILE A 4 -2.24 -11.13 1.00
N CYS A 5 -3.54 -10.87 0.93
CA CYS A 5 -4.52 -11.54 1.78
C CYS A 5 -4.54 -13.05 1.57
N SER A 6 -4.45 -13.49 0.32
CA SER A 6 -4.51 -14.91 -0.04
C SER A 6 -3.23 -15.65 0.36
N GLU A 7 -2.04 -15.13 -0.04
CA GLU A 7 -0.76 -15.81 0.22
C GLU A 7 -0.45 -15.91 1.71
N LEU A 8 -0.78 -14.88 2.49
CA LEU A 8 -0.49 -14.83 3.91
C LEU A 8 -1.70 -15.17 4.79
N LYS A 9 -2.82 -15.55 4.19
CA LYS A 9 -4.03 -15.98 4.90
C LYS A 9 -4.49 -14.96 5.94
N LEU A 10 -4.47 -13.66 5.59
CA LEU A 10 -4.74 -12.59 6.55
C LEU A 10 -6.20 -12.59 7.04
N LEU A 11 -7.13 -13.08 6.23
CA LEU A 11 -8.55 -13.00 6.52
C LEU A 11 -9.13 -14.28 7.14
N GLU A 12 -8.39 -15.40 7.15
CA GLU A 12 -8.91 -16.71 7.60
C GLU A 12 -9.46 -16.67 9.04
N LYS A 13 -8.77 -16.00 9.96
CA LYS A 13 -9.21 -15.90 11.35
C LYS A 13 -10.51 -15.10 11.55
N TYR A 14 -10.94 -14.36 10.55
CA TYR A 14 -12.15 -13.53 10.58
C TYR A 14 -13.32 -14.14 9.82
N ASN A 15 -13.22 -15.38 9.32
CA ASN A 15 -14.29 -16.00 8.52
C ASN A 15 -15.65 -16.08 9.24
N ASN A 16 -15.64 -16.17 10.56
CA ASN A 16 -16.83 -16.33 11.38
C ASN A 16 -17.12 -15.13 12.31
N CYS A 17 -16.51 -13.98 12.05
CA CYS A 17 -16.73 -12.78 12.85
C CYS A 17 -16.66 -11.52 11.99
N ASN A 18 -17.23 -10.44 12.50
CA ASN A 18 -17.16 -9.13 11.85
C ASN A 18 -15.77 -8.51 12.06
N MET A 19 -15.30 -7.78 11.07
CA MET A 19 -14.02 -7.06 11.09
C MET A 19 -14.23 -5.56 11.15
N LYS A 20 -13.27 -4.90 11.83
CA LYS A 20 -13.06 -3.45 11.69
C LYS A 20 -11.68 -3.21 11.07
N THR A 21 -11.65 -2.47 9.99
CA THR A 21 -10.40 -2.16 9.29
C THR A 21 -10.19 -0.67 9.16
N PHE A 22 -8.93 -0.24 9.14
CA PHE A 22 -8.59 1.16 8.90
C PHE A 22 -7.52 1.28 7.79
N HIS A 23 -7.73 2.19 6.85
CA HIS A 23 -6.94 2.33 5.63
C HIS A 23 -6.33 3.72 5.57
N LEU A 24 -5.01 3.79 5.77
CA LEU A 24 -4.24 5.02 5.91
C LEU A 24 -3.64 5.44 4.56
N ALA A 25 -3.82 6.71 4.21
CA ALA A 25 -3.27 7.33 3.00
C ALA A 25 -3.57 6.56 1.71
N GLU A 26 -4.75 5.97 1.61
CA GLU A 26 -5.11 4.99 0.58
C GLU A 26 -6.02 5.56 -0.53
N GLY A 27 -6.24 6.84 -0.59
CA GLY A 27 -7.02 7.38 -1.72
C GLY A 27 -6.45 6.91 -3.08
N PRO A 28 -7.26 6.33 -3.95
CA PRO A 28 -8.72 6.29 -4.00
C PRO A 28 -9.40 5.05 -3.41
N GLY A 29 -8.75 4.18 -2.64
CA GLY A 29 -9.43 3.13 -1.90
C GLY A 29 -9.38 1.73 -2.50
N GLY A 30 -8.34 1.41 -3.26
CA GLY A 30 -8.20 0.09 -3.89
C GLY A 30 -8.05 -1.08 -2.91
N PHE A 31 -7.50 -0.85 -1.70
CA PHE A 31 -7.40 -1.89 -0.67
C PHE A 31 -8.73 -2.11 0.02
N ILE A 32 -9.50 -1.06 0.28
CA ILE A 32 -10.87 -1.17 0.83
C ILE A 32 -11.73 -1.96 -0.15
N GLU A 33 -11.71 -1.62 -1.44
CA GLU A 33 -12.44 -2.33 -2.48
C GLU A 33 -12.05 -3.81 -2.54
N ALA A 34 -10.77 -4.12 -2.48
CA ALA A 34 -10.29 -5.51 -2.44
C ALA A 34 -10.78 -6.26 -1.20
N LEU A 35 -10.79 -5.63 -0.03
CA LEU A 35 -11.25 -6.27 1.21
C LEU A 35 -12.76 -6.45 1.23
N THR A 36 -13.55 -5.47 0.80
CA THR A 36 -15.01 -5.62 0.69
C THR A 36 -15.37 -6.77 -0.24
N TYR A 37 -14.64 -6.90 -1.36
CA TYR A 37 -14.82 -8.03 -2.30
C TYR A 37 -14.48 -9.37 -1.66
N LEU A 38 -13.33 -9.51 -0.99
CA LEU A 38 -12.89 -10.77 -0.40
C LEU A 38 -13.74 -11.20 0.79
N ARG A 39 -14.23 -10.25 1.55
CA ARG A 39 -15.03 -10.50 2.74
C ARG A 39 -16.50 -10.73 2.42
N SER A 40 -17.05 -9.96 1.51
CA SER A 40 -18.47 -9.99 1.13
C SER A 40 -19.42 -10.00 2.34
N ASN A 41 -19.03 -9.29 3.42
CA ASN A 41 -19.75 -9.22 4.69
C ASN A 41 -20.20 -7.78 4.97
N ASN A 42 -21.50 -7.52 4.93
CA ASN A 42 -22.08 -6.19 5.14
C ASN A 42 -21.96 -5.68 6.59
N GLU A 43 -21.70 -6.57 7.54
CA GLU A 43 -21.51 -6.21 8.94
C GLU A 43 -20.07 -5.78 9.28
N ASP A 44 -19.12 -6.01 8.36
CA ASP A 44 -17.76 -5.48 8.48
C ASP A 44 -17.79 -3.96 8.39
N GLN A 45 -16.85 -3.31 9.07
CA GLN A 45 -16.71 -1.85 9.04
C GLN A 45 -15.34 -1.45 8.51
N TYR A 46 -15.33 -0.63 7.49
CA TYR A 46 -14.14 -0.13 6.84
C TYR A 46 -14.04 1.38 7.04
N TYR A 47 -12.87 1.84 7.45
CA TYR A 47 -12.58 3.26 7.62
C TYR A 47 -11.42 3.64 6.70
N GLY A 48 -11.58 4.66 5.89
CA GLY A 48 -10.54 5.17 5.00
C GLY A 48 -10.16 6.60 5.36
N MET A 49 -8.86 6.87 5.51
CA MET A 49 -8.33 8.21 5.77
C MET A 49 -7.22 8.52 4.77
N THR A 50 -7.37 9.61 4.05
CA THR A 50 -6.36 10.13 3.12
C THR A 50 -6.40 11.64 3.11
N LEU A 51 -5.30 12.27 2.72
CA LEU A 51 -5.25 13.72 2.57
C LEU A 51 -6.33 14.20 1.60
N ILE A 52 -7.14 15.14 2.05
CA ILE A 52 -8.14 15.86 1.27
C ILE A 52 -7.60 17.25 1.01
N ASP A 53 -7.17 17.49 -0.21
CA ASP A 53 -6.68 18.79 -0.68
C ASP A 53 -7.52 19.24 -1.88
N GLY A 54 -7.64 20.57 -2.06
CA GLY A 54 -8.24 21.17 -3.25
C GLY A 54 -7.44 20.95 -4.53
N ASN A 55 -6.21 20.44 -4.43
CA ASN A 55 -5.33 20.17 -5.54
C ASN A 55 -5.74 18.87 -6.27
N ASP A 56 -5.91 18.95 -7.60
CA ASP A 56 -6.29 17.77 -8.42
C ASP A 56 -5.20 16.70 -8.52
N TYR A 57 -3.95 17.00 -8.17
CA TYR A 57 -2.86 16.01 -8.08
C TYR A 57 -2.95 15.11 -6.84
N VAL A 58 -3.72 15.50 -5.82
CA VAL A 58 -4.01 14.63 -4.67
C VAL A 58 -5.21 13.77 -5.01
N PRO A 59 -5.06 12.43 -5.09
CA PRO A 59 -6.12 11.57 -5.63
C PRO A 59 -7.40 11.58 -4.79
N GLY A 60 -7.32 11.71 -3.48
CA GLY A 60 -8.47 11.71 -2.57
C GLY A 60 -9.42 10.54 -2.87
N TRP A 61 -10.73 10.77 -2.70
CA TRP A 61 -11.78 9.76 -2.91
C TRP A 61 -12.60 9.98 -4.20
N LYS A 62 -12.22 10.93 -5.06
CA LYS A 62 -13.00 11.32 -6.24
C LYS A 62 -13.30 10.14 -7.18
N LYS A 63 -12.33 9.25 -7.37
CA LYS A 63 -12.47 8.08 -8.27
C LYS A 63 -13.32 6.94 -7.69
N SER A 64 -13.57 6.94 -6.39
CA SER A 64 -14.29 5.87 -5.68
C SER A 64 -15.73 6.25 -5.34
N LYS A 65 -16.27 7.33 -5.90
CA LYS A 65 -17.61 7.83 -5.58
C LYS A 65 -18.67 6.73 -5.71
N THR A 66 -18.75 6.06 -6.85
CA THR A 66 -19.71 4.99 -7.11
C THR A 66 -19.54 3.81 -6.15
N PHE A 67 -18.28 3.46 -5.83
CA PHE A 67 -18.00 2.41 -4.86
C PHE A 67 -18.51 2.78 -3.46
N LEU A 68 -18.23 4.00 -3.01
CA LEU A 68 -18.67 4.50 -1.69
C LEU A 68 -20.20 4.59 -1.58
N GLU A 69 -20.88 5.02 -2.64
CA GLU A 69 -22.35 5.07 -2.70
C GLU A 69 -22.99 3.67 -2.58
N ASN A 70 -22.30 2.63 -3.04
CA ASN A 70 -22.79 1.26 -3.01
C ASN A 70 -22.40 0.46 -1.74
N HIS A 71 -21.55 1.02 -0.87
CA HIS A 71 -21.02 0.33 0.32
C HIS A 71 -21.20 1.17 1.56
N ASN A 72 -22.39 1.12 2.18
CA ASN A 72 -22.74 1.89 3.36
C ASN A 72 -21.90 1.57 4.62
N ASN A 73 -21.16 0.48 4.60
CA ASN A 73 -20.25 0.05 5.67
C ASN A 73 -18.81 0.56 5.47
N VAL A 74 -18.56 1.38 4.44
CA VAL A 74 -17.31 2.11 4.20
C VAL A 74 -17.47 3.56 4.66
N ASN A 75 -16.63 3.97 5.60
CA ASN A 75 -16.68 5.28 6.24
C ASN A 75 -15.41 6.08 5.91
N ILE A 76 -15.57 7.29 5.41
CA ILE A 76 -14.44 8.18 5.19
C ILE A 76 -14.19 8.97 6.47
N GLU A 77 -12.97 8.80 6.99
CA GLU A 77 -12.49 9.50 8.17
C GLU A 77 -11.60 10.68 7.76
N THR A 78 -11.86 11.83 8.34
CA THR A 78 -11.12 13.08 8.01
C THR A 78 -10.33 13.63 9.19
N GLY A 79 -10.44 12.99 10.36
CA GLY A 79 -9.83 13.44 11.61
C GLY A 79 -10.47 14.70 12.18
N SER A 80 -9.90 15.25 13.22
CA SER A 80 -10.39 16.47 13.87
C SER A 80 -10.17 17.73 13.03
N THR A 81 -9.17 17.74 12.15
CA THR A 81 -8.88 18.87 11.25
C THR A 81 -9.75 18.87 9.98
N GLY A 82 -10.45 17.76 9.71
CA GLY A 82 -11.33 17.62 8.55
C GLY A 82 -10.62 17.41 7.21
N ASN A 83 -9.27 17.29 7.19
CA ASN A 83 -8.48 17.17 5.96
C ASN A 83 -7.80 15.80 5.77
N GLY A 84 -7.90 14.90 6.74
CA GLY A 84 -7.31 13.56 6.67
C GLY A 84 -5.78 13.51 6.63
N ASP A 85 -5.10 14.61 6.99
CA ASP A 85 -3.65 14.68 7.00
C ASP A 85 -3.05 13.90 8.17
N LEU A 86 -2.31 12.84 7.87
CA LEU A 86 -1.65 12.01 8.88
C LEU A 86 -0.49 12.72 9.59
N LEU A 87 0.04 13.81 9.04
CA LEU A 87 1.12 14.55 9.70
C LEU A 87 0.63 15.49 10.80
N GLN A 88 -0.69 15.66 10.93
CA GLN A 88 -1.29 16.52 11.97
C GLN A 88 -1.45 15.76 13.29
N LYS A 89 -0.89 16.31 14.37
CA LYS A 89 -0.99 15.75 15.73
C LYS A 89 -2.45 15.61 16.19
N GLU A 90 -3.28 16.57 15.86
CA GLU A 90 -4.70 16.63 16.20
C GLU A 90 -5.46 15.44 15.61
N ASN A 91 -5.13 15.03 14.39
CA ASN A 91 -5.73 13.86 13.74
C ASN A 91 -5.26 12.56 14.38
N LEU A 92 -3.98 12.48 14.78
CA LEU A 92 -3.46 11.32 15.53
C LEU A 92 -4.17 11.17 16.87
N LEU A 93 -4.29 12.26 17.63
CA LEU A 93 -4.96 12.25 18.93
C LEU A 93 -6.43 11.82 18.79
N TYR A 94 -7.13 12.41 17.83
CA TYR A 94 -8.52 12.04 17.52
C TYR A 94 -8.68 10.56 17.19
N CYS A 95 -7.82 10.01 16.33
CA CYS A 95 -7.85 8.59 15.98
C CYS A 95 -7.50 7.69 17.17
N TYR A 96 -6.54 8.09 18.00
CA TYR A 96 -6.19 7.37 19.22
C TYR A 96 -7.34 7.32 20.20
N GLU A 97 -8.05 8.41 20.46
CA GLU A 97 -9.19 8.48 21.38
C GLU A 97 -10.38 7.67 20.87
N LYS A 98 -10.68 7.79 19.56
CA LYS A 98 -11.87 7.18 18.96
C LYS A 98 -11.70 5.69 18.65
N TYR A 99 -10.51 5.26 18.23
CA TYR A 99 -10.27 3.94 17.65
C TYR A 99 -9.25 3.08 18.40
N LYS A 100 -8.73 3.54 19.53
CA LYS A 100 -7.76 2.79 20.34
C LYS A 100 -8.18 1.35 20.56
N ASN A 101 -7.29 0.41 20.17
CA ASN A 101 -7.46 -1.03 20.37
C ASN A 101 -8.75 -1.62 19.75
N THR A 102 -9.18 -1.08 18.61
CA THR A 102 -10.42 -1.52 17.94
C THR A 102 -10.20 -2.13 16.56
N MET A 103 -9.10 -1.80 15.85
CA MET A 103 -8.90 -2.22 14.47
C MET A 103 -8.27 -3.60 14.38
N ASP A 104 -8.94 -4.50 13.67
CA ASP A 104 -8.50 -5.87 13.41
C ASP A 104 -7.43 -5.93 12.34
N LEU A 105 -7.58 -5.13 11.26
CA LEU A 105 -6.60 -4.99 10.20
C LEU A 105 -6.43 -3.50 9.87
N ILE A 106 -5.18 -3.07 9.78
CA ILE A 106 -4.84 -1.74 9.29
C ILE A 106 -4.01 -1.88 8.02
N THR A 107 -4.26 -1.04 7.02
CA THR A 107 -3.43 -0.95 5.82
C THR A 107 -2.90 0.47 5.66
N ALA A 108 -1.75 0.60 5.04
CA ALA A 108 -1.14 1.89 4.75
C ALA A 108 -0.48 1.85 3.36
N ASP A 109 -1.03 2.62 2.43
CA ASP A 109 -0.61 2.65 1.02
C ASP A 109 -0.09 4.03 0.60
N GLY A 110 0.40 4.81 1.58
CA GLY A 110 0.86 6.17 1.36
C GLY A 110 2.04 6.26 0.41
N GLY A 111 2.04 7.29 -0.42
CA GLY A 111 3.11 7.62 -1.33
C GLY A 111 2.95 9.03 -1.85
N PHE A 112 4.05 9.60 -2.36
CA PHE A 112 4.07 10.88 -3.05
C PHE A 112 4.32 10.65 -4.54
N ASP A 113 4.15 11.70 -5.34
CA ASP A 113 4.67 11.71 -6.70
C ASP A 113 6.19 11.98 -6.65
N PHE A 114 6.96 10.94 -6.97
CA PHE A 114 8.43 10.99 -6.98
C PHE A 114 9.01 11.20 -8.38
N SER A 115 8.20 11.62 -9.35
CA SER A 115 8.61 11.78 -10.75
C SER A 115 9.80 12.72 -10.95
N ILE A 116 10.04 13.63 -10.00
CA ILE A 116 11.15 14.60 -10.04
C ILE A 116 12.49 13.94 -9.64
N ASP A 117 12.52 13.12 -8.57
CA ASP A 117 13.74 12.48 -8.10
C ASP A 117 13.43 11.17 -7.35
N PHE A 118 13.51 10.06 -8.05
CA PHE A 118 13.31 8.73 -7.47
C PHE A 118 14.37 8.34 -6.45
N ASN A 119 15.59 8.92 -6.50
CA ASN A 119 16.65 8.58 -5.55
C ASN A 119 16.37 9.10 -4.13
N LYS A 120 15.52 10.13 -4.00
CA LYS A 120 15.10 10.67 -2.70
C LYS A 120 13.80 10.08 -2.18
N GLN A 121 13.21 9.12 -2.90
CA GLN A 121 11.90 8.56 -2.59
C GLN A 121 11.81 8.07 -1.14
N GLU A 122 12.76 7.29 -0.67
CA GLU A 122 12.77 6.74 0.68
C GLU A 122 12.88 7.85 1.75
N LEU A 123 13.77 8.83 1.54
CA LEU A 123 13.96 9.94 2.47
C LEU A 123 12.71 10.82 2.57
N VAL A 124 12.14 11.22 1.44
CA VAL A 124 10.95 12.08 1.39
C VAL A 124 9.73 11.36 1.98
N ALA A 125 9.62 10.04 1.76
CA ALA A 125 8.53 9.24 2.29
C ALA A 125 8.65 8.97 3.80
N SER A 126 9.81 9.19 4.43
CA SER A 126 10.10 8.78 5.80
C SER A 126 9.11 9.33 6.85
N LYS A 127 8.68 10.58 6.69
CA LYS A 127 7.69 11.22 7.59
C LYS A 127 6.32 10.56 7.47
N LEU A 128 5.86 10.34 6.24
CA LEU A 128 4.57 9.68 6.00
C LEU A 128 4.62 8.21 6.43
N LEU A 129 5.74 7.52 6.19
CA LEU A 129 5.95 6.15 6.64
C LEU A 129 5.85 6.05 8.17
N PHE A 130 6.55 6.93 8.88
CA PHE A 130 6.48 7.01 10.35
C PHE A 130 5.06 7.32 10.83
N ALA A 131 4.39 8.31 10.22
CA ALA A 131 3.03 8.68 10.55
C ALA A 131 2.07 7.48 10.43
N GLN A 132 2.13 6.75 9.32
CA GLN A 132 1.30 5.56 9.09
C GLN A 132 1.53 4.49 10.17
N VAL A 133 2.77 4.25 10.56
CA VAL A 133 3.10 3.30 11.63
C VAL A 133 2.55 3.77 12.98
N VAL A 134 2.69 5.04 13.33
CA VAL A 134 2.18 5.59 14.58
C VAL A 134 0.66 5.51 14.64
N PHE A 135 -0.06 5.87 13.56
CA PHE A 135 -1.50 5.72 13.49
C PHE A 135 -1.93 4.25 13.61
N ALA A 136 -1.22 3.35 12.95
CA ALA A 136 -1.49 1.91 13.09
C ALA A 136 -1.34 1.47 14.54
N LEU A 137 -0.23 1.80 15.19
CA LEU A 137 -0.03 1.49 16.60
C LEU A 137 -1.11 2.10 17.50
N ALA A 138 -1.55 3.32 17.22
CA ALA A 138 -2.58 4.01 18.00
C ALA A 138 -3.93 3.27 18.00
N MET A 139 -4.29 2.62 16.90
CA MET A 139 -5.62 2.02 16.70
C MET A 139 -5.65 0.49 16.77
N GLN A 140 -4.48 -0.16 16.62
CA GLN A 140 -4.38 -1.60 16.46
C GLN A 140 -4.91 -2.37 17.68
N LYS A 141 -5.77 -3.33 17.42
CA LYS A 141 -6.24 -4.30 18.41
C LYS A 141 -5.16 -5.35 18.69
N ASN A 142 -5.05 -5.80 19.93
CA ASN A 142 -4.17 -6.91 20.26
C ASN A 142 -4.51 -8.15 19.42
N GLY A 143 -3.52 -8.78 18.80
CA GLY A 143 -3.73 -9.85 17.85
C GLY A 143 -4.14 -9.38 16.44
N GLY A 144 -4.26 -8.09 16.19
CA GLY A 144 -4.57 -7.51 14.88
C GLY A 144 -3.41 -7.57 13.90
N GLU A 145 -3.63 -7.11 12.67
CA GLU A 145 -2.69 -7.21 11.56
C GLU A 145 -2.47 -5.86 10.89
N PHE A 146 -1.26 -5.67 10.34
CA PHE A 146 -0.90 -4.43 9.67
C PHE A 146 -0.21 -4.71 8.34
N VAL A 147 -0.60 -4.00 7.29
CA VAL A 147 0.02 -4.04 5.95
C VAL A 147 0.51 -2.65 5.60
N LEU A 148 1.80 -2.52 5.36
CA LEU A 148 2.45 -1.25 5.10
C LEU A 148 3.18 -1.29 3.76
N LYS A 149 2.89 -0.37 2.85
CA LYS A 149 3.68 -0.16 1.65
C LYS A 149 4.98 0.56 2.01
N VAL A 150 6.07 0.05 1.50
CA VAL A 150 7.38 0.69 1.54
C VAL A 150 8.01 0.67 0.15
N PHE A 151 9.01 1.50 -0.02
CA PHE A 151 9.85 1.50 -1.23
C PHE A 151 11.19 0.84 -0.92
N ASP A 152 12.29 1.57 -1.03
CA ASP A 152 13.59 1.08 -0.64
C ASP A 152 13.71 0.93 0.89
N ILE A 153 14.63 0.10 1.34
CA ILE A 153 14.90 -0.20 2.75
C ILE A 153 16.41 -0.07 2.98
N PHE A 154 16.94 1.13 2.79
CA PHE A 154 18.37 1.43 2.93
C PHE A 154 18.65 2.43 4.04
N THR A 155 17.71 3.36 4.31
CA THR A 155 17.90 4.38 5.32
C THR A 155 17.73 3.82 6.73
N LYS A 156 18.48 4.38 7.68
CA LYS A 156 18.38 3.98 9.09
C LYS A 156 16.95 4.12 9.61
N SER A 157 16.22 5.17 9.24
CA SER A 157 14.84 5.38 9.68
C SER A 157 13.91 4.27 9.25
N THR A 158 13.98 3.81 8.00
CA THR A 158 13.16 2.69 7.50
C THR A 158 13.53 1.39 8.17
N VAL A 159 14.83 1.12 8.34
CA VAL A 159 15.34 -0.07 9.03
C VAL A 159 14.89 -0.09 10.50
N ASP A 160 14.95 1.06 11.20
CA ASP A 160 14.48 1.21 12.57
C ASP A 160 12.96 0.94 12.68
N ILE A 161 12.15 1.42 11.71
CA ILE A 161 10.71 1.14 11.63
C ILE A 161 10.46 -0.38 11.50
N LEU A 162 11.18 -1.05 10.61
CA LEU A 162 11.03 -2.49 10.43
C LEU A 162 11.44 -3.27 11.68
N TYR A 163 12.49 -2.81 12.37
CA TYR A 163 12.89 -3.40 13.64
C TYR A 163 11.81 -3.21 14.70
N LEU A 164 11.24 -1.99 14.83
CA LEU A 164 10.11 -1.72 15.72
C LEU A 164 8.94 -2.67 15.45
N LEU A 165 8.53 -2.79 14.20
CA LEU A 165 7.45 -3.69 13.81
C LEU A 165 7.77 -5.15 14.15
N SER A 166 9.02 -5.59 13.96
CA SER A 166 9.44 -6.96 14.31
C SER A 166 9.40 -7.25 15.82
N THR A 167 9.46 -6.21 16.66
CA THR A 167 9.33 -6.35 18.13
C THR A 167 7.88 -6.30 18.63
N LEU A 168 6.98 -5.72 17.84
CA LEU A 168 5.58 -5.50 18.22
C LEU A 168 4.61 -6.51 17.61
N TYR A 169 5.04 -7.28 16.62
CA TYR A 169 4.21 -8.30 15.97
C TYR A 169 4.88 -9.68 16.07
N ASP A 170 4.06 -10.72 16.19
CA ASP A 170 4.52 -12.11 16.28
C ASP A 170 5.33 -12.53 15.05
N SER A 171 4.92 -12.07 13.88
CA SER A 171 5.63 -12.33 12.63
C SER A 171 5.51 -11.15 11.65
N VAL A 172 6.63 -10.86 10.97
CA VAL A 172 6.73 -9.81 9.96
C VAL A 172 7.28 -10.41 8.66
N TYR A 173 6.60 -10.15 7.57
CA TYR A 173 6.97 -10.60 6.23
C TYR A 173 7.22 -9.42 5.32
N ILE A 174 8.17 -9.57 4.40
CA ILE A 174 8.37 -8.63 3.30
C ILE A 174 7.95 -9.32 2.01
N MET A 175 7.03 -8.70 1.28
CA MET A 175 6.47 -9.27 0.06
C MET A 175 6.49 -8.25 -1.07
N LYS A 176 6.89 -8.70 -2.27
CA LYS A 176 6.66 -7.97 -3.51
C LYS A 176 5.60 -8.72 -4.32
N PRO A 177 4.33 -8.22 -4.38
CA PRO A 177 3.27 -8.88 -5.12
C PRO A 177 3.58 -8.96 -6.62
N ASN A 178 3.10 -10.01 -7.29
CA ASN A 178 3.29 -10.17 -8.75
C ASN A 178 2.61 -9.06 -9.56
N THR A 179 1.60 -8.39 -8.97
CA THR A 179 0.92 -7.23 -9.58
C THR A 179 1.74 -5.94 -9.46
N SER A 180 2.75 -5.90 -8.60
CA SER A 180 3.69 -4.77 -8.53
C SER A 180 4.73 -4.88 -9.63
N ARG A 181 5.08 -3.76 -10.26
CA ARG A 181 6.11 -3.72 -11.32
C ARG A 181 7.47 -4.12 -10.76
N ILE A 182 8.15 -5.08 -11.41
CA ILE A 182 9.46 -5.58 -10.96
C ILE A 182 10.51 -4.46 -10.98
N ALA A 183 10.41 -3.54 -11.94
CA ALA A 183 11.38 -2.45 -12.10
C ALA A 183 11.28 -1.34 -11.04
N ASN A 184 10.26 -1.32 -10.19
CA ASN A 184 10.16 -0.37 -9.08
C ASN A 184 10.53 -1.02 -7.74
N SER A 185 10.85 -0.19 -6.75
CA SER A 185 11.23 -0.65 -5.41
C SER A 185 10.04 -0.93 -4.48
N GLU A 186 8.80 -0.70 -4.92
CA GLU A 186 7.58 -0.92 -4.13
C GLU A 186 7.49 -2.34 -3.59
N ARG A 187 7.28 -2.47 -2.31
CA ARG A 187 7.08 -3.72 -1.58
C ARG A 187 6.16 -3.50 -0.38
N TYR A 188 5.70 -4.58 0.21
CA TYR A 188 4.78 -4.53 1.35
C TYR A 188 5.37 -5.26 2.55
N ILE A 189 5.23 -4.63 3.71
CA ILE A 189 5.55 -5.22 5.02
C ILE A 189 4.24 -5.72 5.62
N ILE A 190 4.15 -7.00 5.91
CA ILE A 190 2.95 -7.62 6.45
C ILE A 190 3.25 -8.10 7.86
N CYS A 191 2.60 -7.48 8.83
CA CYS A 191 2.77 -7.73 10.25
C CYS A 191 1.56 -8.48 10.78
N LYS A 192 1.78 -9.64 11.40
CA LYS A 192 0.70 -10.51 11.92
C LYS A 192 0.76 -10.59 13.43
N LYS A 193 -0.44 -10.56 14.05
CA LYS A 193 -0.63 -10.70 15.48
C LYS A 193 0.10 -9.62 16.29
N PHE A 194 -0.42 -8.42 16.30
CA PHE A 194 0.08 -7.36 17.17
C PHE A 194 0.11 -7.81 18.63
N VAL A 195 1.25 -7.64 19.29
CA VAL A 195 1.46 -7.93 20.70
C VAL A 195 1.59 -6.62 21.45
N LYS A 196 0.51 -6.21 22.10
CA LYS A 196 0.48 -4.96 22.85
C LYS A 196 1.50 -5.00 24.00
N PRO A 197 2.53 -4.11 24.01
CA PRO A 197 3.52 -4.11 25.09
C PRO A 197 2.91 -3.63 26.41
N LYS A 198 3.48 -4.07 27.56
CA LYS A 198 3.00 -3.69 28.89
C LYS A 198 2.96 -2.18 29.12
N GLN A 199 3.91 -1.45 28.54
CA GLN A 199 4.05 0.01 28.67
C GLN A 199 3.45 0.78 27.47
N TYR A 200 2.52 0.16 26.74
CA TYR A 200 1.95 0.71 25.51
C TYR A 200 1.38 2.12 25.71
N ASP A 201 0.59 2.35 26.76
CA ASP A 201 -0.05 3.65 26.97
C ASP A 201 0.98 4.76 27.26
N SER A 202 2.03 4.44 28.02
CA SER A 202 3.15 5.36 28.24
C SER A 202 3.93 5.66 26.97
N LEU A 203 4.14 4.62 26.15
CA LEU A 203 4.79 4.77 24.83
C LEU A 203 3.98 5.68 23.91
N MET A 204 2.68 5.41 23.78
CA MET A 204 1.79 6.20 22.91
C MET A 204 1.67 7.64 23.38
N ASN A 205 1.55 7.90 24.68
CA ASN A 205 1.51 9.26 25.20
C ASN A 205 2.81 10.03 24.84
N ARG A 206 3.98 9.42 25.02
CA ARG A 206 5.25 10.03 24.63
C ARG A 206 5.36 10.33 23.14
N ILE A 207 4.86 9.41 22.29
CA ILE A 207 4.84 9.61 20.84
C ILE A 207 3.89 10.76 20.49
N ILE A 208 2.68 10.78 21.03
CA ILE A 208 1.67 11.82 20.76
C ILE A 208 2.16 13.19 21.24
N ASP A 209 2.77 13.28 22.43
CA ASP A 209 3.29 14.54 22.97
C ASP A 209 4.34 15.17 22.04
N ASN A 210 5.19 14.34 21.44
CA ASN A 210 6.28 14.79 20.58
C ASN A 210 5.96 14.75 19.09
N TYR A 211 4.76 14.33 18.69
CA TYR A 211 4.40 14.13 17.29
C TYR A 211 4.52 15.37 16.41
N HIS A 212 4.32 16.56 16.98
CA HIS A 212 4.48 17.83 16.28
C HIS A 212 5.89 18.02 15.67
N GLN A 213 6.93 17.35 16.22
CA GLN A 213 8.29 17.42 15.70
C GLN A 213 8.43 16.85 14.30
N VAL A 214 7.54 15.95 13.89
CA VAL A 214 7.51 15.40 12.51
C VAL A 214 7.38 16.51 11.46
N ASN A 215 6.65 17.59 11.79
CA ASN A 215 6.46 18.72 10.87
C ASN A 215 7.67 19.68 10.84
N THR A 216 8.53 19.67 11.87
CA THR A 216 9.69 20.55 11.93
C THR A 216 10.93 20.00 11.21
N MET A 217 10.89 18.73 10.81
CA MET A 217 11.99 18.04 10.13
C MET A 217 11.71 17.95 8.63
N ASP A 218 12.75 17.98 7.81
CA ASP A 218 12.62 17.68 6.37
C ASP A 218 12.38 16.20 6.16
N TYR A 219 13.07 15.33 6.88
CA TYR A 219 12.91 13.87 6.88
C TYR A 219 13.37 13.28 8.23
N ILE A 220 12.97 12.03 8.49
CA ILE A 220 13.36 11.31 9.70
C ILE A 220 14.68 10.57 9.43
N THR A 221 15.69 10.82 10.25
CA THR A 221 17.01 10.19 10.11
C THR A 221 17.13 8.86 10.84
N SER A 222 16.54 8.77 12.04
CA SER A 222 16.55 7.55 12.86
C SER A 222 15.42 7.58 13.89
N ILE A 223 15.04 6.43 14.40
CA ILE A 223 14.09 6.27 15.51
C ILE A 223 14.83 5.84 16.77
N PHE A 224 15.87 5.04 16.62
CA PHE A 224 16.66 4.52 17.72
C PHE A 224 18.08 5.11 17.71
N ASP A 225 18.62 5.35 18.90
CA ASP A 225 20.00 5.81 19.14
C ASP A 225 20.98 4.66 19.44
N PHE A 226 20.50 3.41 19.44
CA PHE A 226 21.30 2.20 19.65
C PHE A 226 21.52 1.41 18.38
N SER A 227 22.53 0.53 18.38
CA SER A 227 22.79 -0.40 17.28
C SER A 227 21.83 -1.56 17.29
N LEU A 228 21.25 -1.85 16.13
CA LEU A 228 20.32 -2.96 15.95
C LEU A 228 21.06 -4.32 15.95
N ASN A 229 20.31 -5.38 16.17
CA ASN A 229 20.84 -6.76 16.14
C ASN A 229 21.41 -7.10 14.75
N HIS A 230 22.66 -7.59 14.71
CA HIS A 230 23.33 -7.95 13.44
C HIS A 230 22.57 -9.00 12.62
N TYR A 231 21.94 -9.99 13.28
CA TYR A 231 21.14 -10.97 12.57
C TYR A 231 19.99 -10.33 11.79
N PHE A 232 19.30 -9.37 12.40
CA PHE A 232 18.23 -8.63 11.74
C PHE A 232 18.75 -7.82 10.54
N ILE A 233 19.86 -7.10 10.71
CA ILE A 233 20.49 -6.33 9.63
C ILE A 233 20.90 -7.26 8.47
N ASN A 234 21.59 -8.36 8.76
CA ASN A 234 22.03 -9.30 7.72
C ASN A 234 20.83 -9.87 6.93
N LYS A 235 19.69 -10.13 7.59
CA LYS A 235 18.48 -10.60 6.90
C LYS A 235 17.88 -9.55 5.98
N LEU A 236 17.91 -8.28 6.35
CA LEU A 236 17.47 -7.20 5.48
C LEU A 236 18.42 -6.99 4.30
N GLU A 237 19.73 -7.10 4.52
CA GLU A 237 20.74 -7.01 3.47
C GLU A 237 20.59 -8.13 2.44
N GLU A 238 20.42 -9.38 2.88
CA GLU A 238 20.13 -10.53 2.01
C GLU A 238 18.88 -10.27 1.16
N TYR A 239 17.81 -9.78 1.79
CA TYR A 239 16.55 -9.48 1.10
C TYR A 239 16.71 -8.35 0.07
N ASN A 240 17.40 -7.27 0.45
CA ASN A 240 17.69 -6.16 -0.44
C ASN A 240 18.56 -6.57 -1.63
N ALA A 241 19.55 -7.45 -1.41
CA ALA A 241 20.39 -7.97 -2.48
C ALA A 241 19.57 -8.77 -3.52
N ILE A 242 18.68 -9.67 -3.07
CA ILE A 242 17.81 -10.47 -3.95
C ILE A 242 16.89 -9.57 -4.78
N LEU A 243 16.15 -8.67 -4.13
CA LEU A 243 15.21 -7.80 -4.84
C LEU A 243 15.92 -6.78 -5.74
N GLY A 244 17.04 -6.22 -5.28
CA GLY A 244 17.85 -5.30 -6.08
C GLY A 244 18.36 -5.98 -7.35
N GLN A 245 18.85 -7.21 -7.26
CA GLN A 245 19.29 -7.98 -8.42
C GLN A 245 18.14 -8.20 -9.41
N GLN A 246 16.97 -8.62 -8.95
CA GLN A 246 15.80 -8.81 -9.80
C GLN A 246 15.36 -7.50 -10.49
N GLN A 247 15.43 -6.38 -9.78
CA GLN A 247 15.11 -5.07 -10.32
C GLN A 247 16.10 -4.65 -11.41
N ILE A 248 17.41 -4.80 -11.17
CA ILE A 248 18.47 -4.49 -12.13
C ILE A 248 18.32 -5.36 -13.39
N GLU A 249 18.14 -6.66 -13.25
CA GLU A 249 17.93 -7.58 -14.38
C GLU A 249 16.73 -7.17 -15.23
N ASN A 250 15.62 -6.78 -14.60
CA ASN A 250 14.42 -6.34 -15.33
C ASN A 250 14.64 -5.01 -16.06
N ILE A 251 15.35 -4.07 -15.43
CA ILE A 251 15.72 -2.78 -16.07
C ILE A 251 16.63 -3.04 -17.27
N MET A 252 17.68 -3.83 -17.09
CA MET A 252 18.63 -4.17 -18.17
C MET A 252 17.93 -4.89 -19.34
N TYR A 253 17.03 -5.82 -19.01
CA TYR A 253 16.19 -6.47 -20.01
C TYR A 253 15.35 -5.46 -20.80
N THR A 254 14.74 -4.50 -20.12
CA THR A 254 13.93 -3.45 -20.75
C THR A 254 14.78 -2.57 -21.69
N ILE A 255 15.98 -2.15 -21.25
CA ILE A 255 16.91 -1.38 -22.04
C ILE A 255 17.31 -2.16 -23.32
N ASN A 256 17.68 -3.43 -23.17
CA ASN A 256 18.05 -4.29 -24.30
C ASN A 256 16.88 -4.49 -25.29
N LEU A 257 15.64 -4.59 -24.77
CA LEU A 257 14.46 -4.68 -25.61
C LEU A 257 14.26 -3.40 -26.44
N LEU A 258 14.42 -2.23 -25.83
CA LEU A 258 14.27 -0.94 -26.51
C LEU A 258 15.31 -0.74 -27.62
N GLN A 259 16.52 -1.29 -27.43
CA GLN A 259 17.62 -1.23 -28.40
C GLN A 259 17.54 -2.30 -29.50
N SER A 260 16.67 -3.30 -29.35
CA SER A 260 16.54 -4.42 -30.30
C SER A 260 15.96 -3.99 -31.64
N ARG A 261 16.55 -4.49 -32.77
CA ARG A 261 15.99 -4.30 -34.11
C ARG A 261 14.61 -4.96 -34.28
N GLN A 262 14.33 -6.05 -33.59
CA GLN A 262 13.05 -6.80 -33.59
C GLN A 262 12.13 -6.40 -32.44
N LYS A 263 12.23 -5.16 -31.99
CA LYS A 263 11.52 -4.67 -30.81
C LYS A 263 10.00 -4.89 -30.87
N ASN A 264 9.37 -4.66 -32.02
CA ASN A 264 7.90 -4.76 -32.12
C ASN A 264 7.41 -6.20 -31.96
N GLU A 265 8.06 -7.19 -32.58
CA GLU A 265 7.71 -8.60 -32.44
C GLU A 265 7.89 -9.09 -31.00
N LYS A 266 8.99 -8.67 -30.36
CA LYS A 266 9.24 -8.99 -28.95
C LYS A 266 8.21 -8.35 -28.03
N ILE A 267 7.82 -7.10 -28.27
CA ILE A 267 6.79 -6.41 -27.50
C ILE A 267 5.44 -7.15 -27.63
N GLU A 268 5.04 -7.56 -28.82
CA GLU A 268 3.79 -8.31 -29.02
C GLU A 268 3.84 -9.69 -28.35
N SER A 269 4.98 -10.37 -28.36
CA SER A 269 5.17 -11.60 -27.61
C SER A 269 5.02 -11.37 -26.11
N HIS A 270 5.61 -10.29 -25.57
CA HIS A 270 5.47 -9.93 -24.15
C HIS A 270 4.06 -9.57 -23.76
N LYS A 271 3.33 -8.83 -24.60
CA LYS A 271 1.91 -8.52 -24.34
C LYS A 271 1.09 -9.80 -24.19
N ARG A 272 1.24 -10.77 -25.12
CA ARG A 272 0.57 -12.06 -25.03
C ARG A 272 0.92 -12.82 -23.75
N ASN A 273 2.20 -12.88 -23.41
CA ASN A 273 2.64 -13.53 -22.19
C ASN A 273 2.08 -12.84 -20.93
N ASN A 274 2.00 -11.51 -20.91
CA ASN A 274 1.42 -10.77 -19.81
C ASN A 274 -0.09 -11.04 -19.68
N ILE A 275 -0.83 -11.07 -20.79
CA ILE A 275 -2.25 -11.44 -20.79
C ILE A 275 -2.42 -12.83 -20.16
N ASN A 276 -1.64 -13.82 -20.59
CA ASN A 276 -1.70 -15.16 -20.04
C ASN A 276 -1.39 -15.18 -18.53
N LYS A 277 -0.36 -14.44 -18.08
CA LYS A 277 -0.03 -14.30 -16.65
C LYS A 277 -1.18 -13.67 -15.87
N CYS A 278 -1.83 -12.63 -16.42
CA CYS A 278 -3.00 -12.00 -15.79
C CYS A 278 -4.17 -12.99 -15.66
N VAL A 279 -4.48 -13.75 -16.71
CA VAL A 279 -5.52 -14.78 -16.67
C VAL A 279 -5.22 -15.84 -15.61
N MET A 280 -3.97 -16.36 -15.59
CA MET A 280 -3.55 -17.33 -14.57
C MET A 280 -3.62 -16.74 -13.15
N TRP A 281 -3.24 -15.48 -12.97
CA TRP A 281 -3.36 -14.79 -11.70
C TRP A 281 -4.82 -14.65 -11.26
N CYS A 282 -5.70 -14.20 -12.14
CA CYS A 282 -7.13 -14.13 -11.88
C CYS A 282 -7.71 -15.50 -11.51
N ALA A 283 -7.38 -16.55 -12.25
CA ALA A 283 -7.80 -17.90 -11.96
C ALA A 283 -7.32 -18.39 -10.58
N LYS A 284 -6.03 -18.13 -10.23
CA LYS A 284 -5.45 -18.47 -8.94
C LYS A 284 -6.20 -17.85 -7.76
N TYR A 285 -6.58 -16.57 -7.89
CA TYR A 285 -7.27 -15.83 -6.83
C TYR A 285 -8.80 -15.79 -7.01
N ARG A 286 -9.36 -16.62 -7.92
CA ARG A 286 -10.80 -16.75 -8.18
C ARG A 286 -11.48 -15.44 -8.55
N LEU A 287 -10.77 -14.61 -9.31
CA LEU A 287 -11.31 -13.35 -9.83
C LEU A 287 -11.93 -13.55 -11.21
N PRO A 288 -13.02 -12.84 -11.53
CA PRO A 288 -13.58 -12.85 -12.87
C PRO A 288 -12.55 -12.33 -13.89
N HIS A 289 -12.47 -12.99 -15.04
CA HIS A 289 -11.60 -12.59 -16.14
C HIS A 289 -12.26 -12.94 -17.47
N TYR A 290 -11.89 -12.22 -18.52
CA TYR A 290 -12.37 -12.53 -19.87
C TYR A 290 -11.63 -13.75 -20.41
N ASN A 291 -12.41 -14.79 -20.76
CA ASN A 291 -11.97 -15.81 -21.71
C ASN A 291 -12.70 -15.55 -23.02
N ASP A 292 -12.02 -15.59 -24.16
CA ASP A 292 -12.60 -15.38 -25.50
C ASP A 292 -13.78 -16.29 -25.83
N SER A 293 -13.99 -17.36 -25.04
CA SER A 293 -15.06 -18.32 -25.20
C SER A 293 -16.37 -17.99 -24.45
N ASN A 294 -16.41 -16.95 -23.58
CA ASN A 294 -17.54 -16.67 -22.69
C ASN A 294 -17.90 -15.19 -22.58
N ILE A 295 -18.05 -14.49 -23.71
CA ILE A 295 -18.46 -13.07 -23.73
C ILE A 295 -19.87 -12.84 -23.13
N ASN A 296 -20.70 -13.88 -22.99
CA ASN A 296 -22.13 -13.75 -22.64
C ASN A 296 -22.48 -14.01 -21.15
N THR A 297 -21.54 -14.32 -20.27
CA THR A 297 -21.87 -14.74 -18.90
C THR A 297 -21.19 -13.97 -17.76
N VAL A 298 -20.37 -12.96 -18.07
CA VAL A 298 -19.80 -12.13 -17.01
C VAL A 298 -20.77 -11.01 -16.68
N SER A 299 -21.48 -11.14 -15.55
CA SER A 299 -22.25 -10.03 -14.98
C SER A 299 -21.33 -8.82 -14.81
N ASN A 300 -21.76 -7.65 -15.28
CA ASN A 300 -21.07 -6.34 -15.30
C ASN A 300 -20.63 -5.80 -13.91
N ARG A 301 -20.29 -6.65 -12.94
CA ARG A 301 -20.07 -6.23 -11.56
C ARG A 301 -18.67 -5.69 -11.26
N PHE A 302 -17.70 -5.85 -12.17
CA PHE A 302 -16.31 -5.44 -11.92
C PHE A 302 -15.57 -4.99 -13.19
N ILE A 303 -16.18 -4.11 -13.97
CA ILE A 303 -15.40 -3.26 -14.87
C ILE A 303 -15.44 -1.87 -14.21
N PRO A 304 -14.35 -1.38 -13.61
CA PRO A 304 -14.26 0.06 -13.33
C PRO A 304 -14.50 0.78 -14.66
N ASP A 305 -15.27 1.87 -14.66
CA ASP A 305 -15.52 2.72 -15.84
C ASP A 305 -14.23 3.23 -16.53
N MET A 306 -13.07 2.87 -16.01
CA MET A 306 -11.74 3.19 -16.53
C MET A 306 -11.30 2.40 -17.78
N ILE A 307 -12.03 1.40 -18.24
CA ILE A 307 -11.68 0.63 -19.46
C ILE A 307 -12.71 0.88 -20.60
N LYS A 308 -13.39 1.98 -20.59
CA LYS A 308 -13.92 2.54 -21.83
C LYS A 308 -12.77 3.28 -22.52
N VAL A 309 -11.95 2.55 -23.24
CA VAL A 309 -11.06 3.13 -24.24
C VAL A 309 -11.96 3.80 -25.26
N ASP A 310 -11.92 5.12 -25.30
CA ASP A 310 -12.55 5.90 -26.38
C ASP A 310 -11.96 5.43 -27.70
N GLU A 311 -12.69 4.61 -28.44
CA GLU A 311 -12.28 4.12 -29.78
C GLU A 311 -12.15 5.24 -30.82
N ASN A 312 -12.36 6.51 -30.44
CA ASN A 312 -12.35 7.68 -31.31
C ASN A 312 -11.13 8.59 -31.16
N ARG A 313 -10.06 8.19 -30.48
CA ARG A 313 -8.80 8.92 -30.57
C ARG A 313 -7.97 8.41 -31.75
N GLN A 314 -8.19 9.02 -32.90
CA GLN A 314 -7.20 9.04 -34.00
C GLN A 314 -5.85 9.53 -33.44
N CYS A 315 -4.81 8.75 -33.73
CA CYS A 315 -3.43 9.11 -33.41
C CYS A 315 -3.04 10.39 -34.17
N ASP A 316 -3.04 11.52 -33.50
CA ASP A 316 -2.29 12.69 -33.96
C ASP A 316 -0.81 12.48 -33.60
N ASN A 317 -0.04 12.10 -34.62
CA ASN A 317 1.40 12.08 -34.59
C ASN A 317 1.93 13.52 -34.72
N SER A 318 2.17 14.16 -33.60
CA SER A 318 3.06 15.34 -33.56
C SER A 318 3.85 15.35 -32.25
N VAL A 319 4.97 14.62 -32.27
CA VAL A 319 6.03 14.80 -31.29
C VAL A 319 6.89 15.96 -31.73
N ASN A 320 6.72 17.12 -31.14
CA ASN A 320 7.74 18.17 -31.18
C ASN A 320 8.82 17.88 -30.14
N MET A 321 9.99 17.48 -30.61
CA MET A 321 11.22 17.58 -29.82
C MET A 321 11.55 19.06 -29.60
N VAL A 322 11.76 19.42 -28.33
CA VAL A 322 12.59 20.59 -28.00
C VAL A 322 13.64 20.14 -26.99
N ALA A 323 14.86 20.55 -27.29
CA ALA A 323 16.16 20.24 -26.74
C ALA A 323 16.28 20.36 -25.19
#